data_f7a4104f25dd46aa4bdebf940bc3c017
#
_entry.id   f7a4104f25dd46aa4bdebf940bc3c017
#
_cell.length_a   1.000
_cell.length_b   1.000
_cell.length_c   1.000
_cell.angle_alpha   90.00
_cell.angle_beta   90.00
_cell.angle_gamma   90.00
#
_symmetry.space_group_name_H-M   'P 1'
#
loop_
_entity.id
_entity.type
_entity.pdbx_description
1 polymer ?
#
loop_
_entity_poly.entity_id
_entity_poly.type
_entity_poly.pdbx_seq_one_letter_code
_entity_poly.pdbx_strand_id
1 'polypeptide(L)'
;QFGKAGVEGGFGGFGGAGMDLNDIFSHFGDIFGDMGFGGFRGGFHQQSQTRKFQGSDLRLKVKLTLQEIAKGTTKKFKVKKDITCKECNGSGAAQGSHPETCTECNGAGVVLRTHRTMFGMMQSQEVCPRCHGEGHIIKNACSHCHGEGVVSGEEIIEVNIPAGVADGMIVNVEGKGNAGRHNGIPGNIQVIISEESNEDLIRDGQDLIYNLLLTIPQATLGDAVEIPTIDGKARIKVAPGTQPGTTLRLRGKGLPAVRGYGYGVGDIVVNISIYIPETLSKAEKESFEAMKDSNNL
;
A
#
# COMPACT_ATOMS: atom_id res chain seq x y z
N GLN A 1 -5.71 -18.47 33.42
CA GLN A 1 -6.81 -18.44 34.40
C GLN A 1 -7.54 -17.11 34.30
N PHE A 2 -8.54 -17.03 33.42
CA PHE A 2 -9.61 -16.05 33.58
C PHE A 2 -10.94 -16.77 33.36
N GLY A 3 -11.75 -16.73 34.41
CA GLY A 3 -12.96 -17.49 34.63
C GLY A 3 -14.11 -17.05 33.73
N LYS A 4 -14.86 -18.06 33.33
CA LYS A 4 -16.24 -17.95 32.84
C LYS A 4 -17.12 -17.52 34.01
N ALA A 5 -17.80 -16.38 33.87
CA ALA A 5 -19.00 -16.09 34.65
C ALA A 5 -19.85 -15.05 33.89
N GLY A 6 -21.09 -15.40 33.63
CA GLY A 6 -22.17 -14.45 33.51
C GLY A 6 -22.87 -14.30 32.15
N VAL A 7 -23.40 -15.39 31.60
CA VAL A 7 -24.51 -15.32 30.66
C VAL A 7 -25.60 -16.29 31.13
N GLU A 8 -26.27 -15.88 32.18
CA GLU A 8 -27.59 -16.46 32.55
C GLU A 8 -28.35 -15.37 33.29
N GLY A 9 -29.43 -14.94 32.73
CA GLY A 9 -30.34 -14.04 33.44
C GLY A 9 -31.26 -13.23 32.55
N GLY A 10 -32.37 -13.83 32.10
CA GLY A 10 -33.61 -13.13 32.22
C GLY A 10 -34.20 -12.40 31.04
N PHE A 11 -34.68 -13.16 30.05
CA PHE A 11 -35.77 -12.67 29.23
C PHE A 11 -37.07 -13.18 29.83
N GLY A 12 -37.58 -12.45 30.82
CA GLY A 12 -38.84 -12.77 31.44
C GLY A 12 -39.36 -11.56 32.27
N GLY A 13 -40.40 -10.88 31.74
CA GLY A 13 -41.14 -9.94 32.54
C GLY A 13 -41.39 -8.59 31.89
N PHE A 14 -42.09 -8.54 30.78
CA PHE A 14 -42.71 -7.31 30.30
C PHE A 14 -44.22 -7.37 30.62
N GLY A 15 -44.52 -7.11 31.88
CA GLY A 15 -45.88 -6.91 32.39
C GLY A 15 -46.00 -5.55 33.06
N GLY A 16 -46.69 -4.60 32.43
CA GLY A 16 -47.38 -3.50 33.10
C GLY A 16 -46.58 -2.23 33.38
N ALA A 17 -46.45 -1.38 32.39
CA ALA A 17 -46.54 0.08 32.52
C ALA A 17 -46.68 0.63 31.10
N GLY A 18 -47.73 1.39 30.83
CA GLY A 18 -48.04 1.95 29.52
C GLY A 18 -46.90 2.86 29.02
N MET A 19 -45.98 2.28 28.28
CA MET A 19 -45.07 3.03 27.43
C MET A 19 -45.80 3.24 26.11
N ASP A 20 -46.07 4.50 25.83
CA ASP A 20 -46.74 4.95 24.62
C ASP A 20 -45.82 4.57 23.43
N LEU A 21 -46.40 3.83 22.47
CA LEU A 21 -45.67 3.47 21.23
C LEU A 21 -45.09 4.71 20.53
N ASN A 22 -45.60 5.88 20.85
CA ASN A 22 -45.15 7.17 20.34
C ASN A 22 -43.78 7.58 20.92
N ASP A 23 -43.48 7.21 22.18
CA ASP A 23 -42.15 7.49 22.79
C ASP A 23 -41.07 6.59 22.25
N ILE A 24 -41.40 5.34 21.88
CA ILE A 24 -40.45 4.44 21.24
C ILE A 24 -40.15 4.91 19.81
N PHE A 25 -41.14 5.43 19.09
CA PHE A 25 -40.93 5.99 17.75
C PHE A 25 -40.16 7.30 17.76
N SER A 26 -40.32 8.16 18.80
CA SER A 26 -39.56 9.41 18.90
C SER A 26 -38.07 9.15 19.19
N HIS A 27 -37.74 8.21 20.09
CA HIS A 27 -36.35 7.80 20.34
C HIS A 27 -35.71 7.04 19.17
N PHE A 28 -36.49 6.32 18.36
CA PHE A 28 -36.01 5.68 17.14
C PHE A 28 -35.79 6.72 16.02
N GLY A 29 -36.54 7.81 16.02
CA GLY A 29 -36.36 8.94 15.09
C GLY A 29 -35.05 9.69 15.33
N ASP A 30 -34.64 9.88 16.58
CA ASP A 30 -33.38 10.58 16.91
C ASP A 30 -32.14 9.76 16.62
N ILE A 31 -32.21 8.44 16.72
CA ILE A 31 -31.08 7.55 16.39
C ILE A 31 -30.96 7.31 14.89
N PHE A 32 -32.05 7.31 14.15
CA PHE A 32 -32.07 7.14 12.69
C PHE A 32 -32.18 8.45 11.91
N GLY A 33 -32.48 9.57 12.56
CA GLY A 33 -32.56 10.90 11.95
C GLY A 33 -31.22 11.43 11.46
N ASP A 34 -30.16 11.12 12.15
CA ASP A 34 -28.77 11.52 11.77
C ASP A 34 -28.17 10.62 10.68
N MET A 35 -28.84 9.48 10.36
CA MET A 35 -28.42 8.54 9.31
C MET A 35 -29.28 8.65 8.04
N GLY A 36 -29.93 9.79 7.81
CA GLY A 36 -30.44 10.17 6.48
C GLY A 36 -31.77 9.59 6.04
N PHE A 37 -32.72 9.23 6.96
CA PHE A 37 -34.06 8.75 6.57
C PHE A 37 -35.20 9.78 6.79
N GLY A 38 -34.86 11.03 7.04
CA GLY A 38 -35.80 12.14 7.24
C GLY A 38 -35.96 13.07 6.06
N GLY A 39 -36.67 12.65 5.01
CA GLY A 39 -36.83 13.48 3.82
C GLY A 39 -37.85 12.98 2.80
N PHE A 40 -39.00 12.55 3.24
CA PHE A 40 -40.09 12.14 2.34
C PHE A 40 -40.91 13.36 1.87
N ARG A 41 -40.25 14.38 1.30
CA ARG A 41 -40.93 15.43 0.52
C ARG A 41 -39.94 16.31 -0.24
N GLY A 42 -39.48 15.82 -1.39
CA GLY A 42 -38.72 16.64 -2.33
C GLY A 42 -38.28 15.76 -3.49
N GLY A 43 -38.70 16.08 -4.71
CA GLY A 43 -38.53 15.30 -5.92
C GLY A 43 -37.16 14.69 -6.06
N PHE A 44 -37.09 13.38 -6.00
CA PHE A 44 -35.94 12.61 -6.41
C PHE A 44 -35.76 12.81 -7.93
N HIS A 45 -34.99 13.82 -8.32
CA HIS A 45 -34.21 13.69 -9.54
C HIS A 45 -33.13 12.61 -9.24
N GLN A 46 -33.55 11.38 -9.28
CA GLN A 46 -32.63 10.25 -9.32
C GLN A 46 -31.95 10.32 -10.67
N GLN A 47 -30.84 11.07 -10.70
CA GLN A 47 -29.90 11.02 -11.81
C GLN A 47 -29.47 9.55 -11.87
N SER A 48 -30.00 8.83 -12.86
CA SER A 48 -29.63 7.43 -13.14
C SER A 48 -28.13 7.38 -13.38
N GLN A 49 -27.36 7.13 -12.34
CA GLN A 49 -25.93 6.86 -12.48
C GLN A 49 -25.83 5.48 -13.13
N THR A 50 -25.73 5.47 -14.46
CA THR A 50 -25.29 4.28 -15.17
C THR A 50 -24.01 3.79 -14.51
N ARG A 51 -24.04 2.54 -14.04
CA ARG A 51 -22.88 1.91 -13.37
C ARG A 51 -21.74 1.85 -14.40
N LYS A 52 -20.75 2.72 -14.27
CA LYS A 52 -19.54 2.63 -15.07
C LYS A 52 -18.74 1.44 -14.56
N PHE A 53 -18.32 0.58 -15.47
CA PHE A 53 -17.45 -0.54 -15.14
C PHE A 53 -16.08 -0.02 -14.68
N GLN A 54 -15.68 -0.41 -13.50
CA GLN A 54 -14.34 -0.11 -13.00
C GLN A 54 -13.39 -1.19 -13.48
N GLY A 55 -12.26 -0.78 -14.06
CA GLY A 55 -11.15 -1.66 -14.37
C GLY A 55 -10.53 -2.21 -13.07
N SER A 56 -9.98 -3.40 -13.15
CA SER A 56 -9.30 -4.02 -12.00
C SER A 56 -7.97 -3.35 -11.71
N ASP A 57 -7.60 -3.33 -10.43
CA ASP A 57 -6.30 -2.83 -9.99
C ASP A 57 -5.19 -3.83 -10.34
N LEU A 58 -4.01 -3.29 -10.59
CA LEU A 58 -2.79 -4.07 -10.84
C LEU A 58 -1.83 -3.94 -9.66
N ARG A 59 -1.11 -5.02 -9.37
CA ARG A 59 -0.06 -5.04 -8.34
C ARG A 59 1.29 -5.28 -8.99
N LEU A 60 2.24 -4.39 -8.69
CA LEU A 60 3.62 -4.49 -9.13
C LEU A 60 4.53 -4.56 -7.91
N LYS A 61 5.47 -5.49 -7.90
CA LYS A 61 6.52 -5.54 -6.88
C LYS A 61 7.79 -4.93 -7.44
N VAL A 62 8.37 -3.96 -6.73
CA VAL A 62 9.57 -3.22 -7.15
C VAL A 62 10.63 -3.34 -6.09
N LYS A 63 11.82 -3.81 -6.48
CA LYS A 63 13.00 -3.83 -5.63
C LYS A 63 13.73 -2.49 -5.72
N LEU A 64 14.13 -1.96 -4.57
CA LEU A 64 14.87 -0.71 -4.44
C LEU A 64 16.13 -0.92 -3.63
N THR A 65 17.22 -0.31 -4.09
CA THR A 65 18.46 -0.23 -3.33
C THR A 65 18.37 0.84 -2.24
N LEU A 66 19.21 0.78 -1.20
CA LEU A 66 19.26 1.80 -0.15
C LEU A 66 19.52 3.22 -0.70
N GLN A 67 20.31 3.32 -1.79
CA GLN A 67 20.57 4.60 -2.46
C GLN A 67 19.31 5.17 -3.13
N GLU A 68 18.53 4.33 -3.79
CA GLU A 68 17.27 4.73 -4.41
C GLU A 68 16.23 5.12 -3.35
N ILE A 69 16.21 4.40 -2.22
CA ILE A 69 15.35 4.72 -1.08
C ILE A 69 15.73 6.06 -0.46
N ALA A 70 17.03 6.34 -0.31
CA ALA A 70 17.50 7.58 0.29
C ALA A 70 17.16 8.82 -0.54
N LYS A 71 17.27 8.73 -1.87
CA LYS A 71 17.08 9.87 -2.78
C LYS A 71 15.68 9.96 -3.35
N GLY A 72 14.93 8.86 -3.30
CA GLY A 72 13.74 8.67 -4.12
C GLY A 72 14.13 8.41 -5.57
N THR A 73 13.23 7.82 -6.32
CA THR A 73 13.51 7.48 -7.72
C THR A 73 12.23 7.46 -8.54
N THR A 74 12.38 7.73 -9.82
CA THR A 74 11.30 7.55 -10.80
C THR A 74 11.66 6.38 -11.70
N LYS A 75 10.85 5.32 -11.64
CA LYS A 75 11.06 4.12 -12.45
C LYS A 75 9.97 3.97 -13.51
N LYS A 76 10.37 3.49 -14.70
CA LYS A 76 9.46 3.20 -15.82
C LYS A 76 9.27 1.69 -15.91
N PHE A 77 8.01 1.26 -15.89
CA PHE A 77 7.63 -0.14 -15.99
C PHE A 77 6.82 -0.38 -17.24
N LYS A 78 7.18 -1.40 -18.01
CA LYS A 78 6.37 -1.90 -19.10
C LYS A 78 5.39 -2.92 -18.53
N VAL A 79 4.10 -2.54 -18.49
CA VAL A 79 3.05 -3.34 -17.87
C VAL A 79 2.10 -3.84 -18.93
N LYS A 80 1.81 -5.15 -18.89
CA LYS A 80 0.76 -5.75 -19.72
C LYS A 80 -0.56 -5.58 -18.99
N LYS A 81 -1.51 -4.89 -19.63
CA LYS A 81 -2.81 -4.58 -19.04
C LYS A 81 -3.88 -4.40 -20.10
N ASP A 82 -5.13 -4.35 -19.66
CA ASP A 82 -6.21 -3.95 -20.56
C ASP A 82 -6.15 -2.44 -20.79
N ILE A 83 -6.07 -2.09 -22.07
CA ILE A 83 -6.05 -0.71 -22.56
C ILE A 83 -7.31 -0.41 -23.38
N THR A 84 -7.69 0.84 -23.46
CA THR A 84 -8.84 1.26 -24.26
C THR A 84 -8.62 0.89 -25.72
N CYS A 85 -9.58 0.23 -26.34
CA CYS A 85 -9.54 -0.11 -27.76
C CYS A 85 -9.49 1.16 -28.60
N LYS A 86 -8.45 1.28 -29.43
CA LYS A 86 -8.22 2.46 -30.26
C LYS A 86 -9.19 2.55 -31.44
N GLU A 87 -9.73 1.43 -31.92
CA GLU A 87 -10.66 1.43 -33.09
C GLU A 87 -12.04 1.98 -32.73
N CYS A 88 -12.55 1.62 -31.53
CA CYS A 88 -13.85 2.10 -31.07
C CYS A 88 -13.76 3.17 -29.98
N ASN A 89 -12.54 3.59 -29.60
CA ASN A 89 -12.31 4.57 -28.54
C ASN A 89 -13.02 4.18 -27.22
N GLY A 90 -13.03 2.87 -26.91
CA GLY A 90 -13.62 2.35 -25.69
C GLY A 90 -15.12 2.12 -25.71
N SER A 91 -15.83 2.49 -26.76
CA SER A 91 -17.30 2.35 -26.84
C SER A 91 -17.76 0.89 -27.00
N GLY A 92 -16.92 0.01 -27.50
CA GLY A 92 -17.25 -1.35 -27.87
C GLY A 92 -18.07 -1.47 -29.16
N ALA A 93 -18.57 -0.38 -29.74
CA ALA A 93 -19.35 -0.37 -30.98
C ALA A 93 -18.46 -0.30 -32.22
N ALA A 94 -18.89 -0.92 -33.31
CA ALA A 94 -18.19 -0.82 -34.62
C ALA A 94 -18.16 0.64 -35.10
N GLN A 95 -17.18 0.96 -35.98
CA GLN A 95 -17.09 2.28 -36.58
C GLN A 95 -18.41 2.67 -37.25
N GLY A 96 -18.88 3.88 -36.96
CA GLY A 96 -20.15 4.41 -37.51
C GLY A 96 -21.41 3.91 -36.76
N SER A 97 -21.29 3.04 -35.78
CA SER A 97 -22.38 2.66 -34.88
C SER A 97 -22.17 3.22 -33.47
N HIS A 98 -23.29 3.43 -32.78
CA HIS A 98 -23.28 3.92 -31.40
C HIS A 98 -24.04 2.97 -30.49
N PRO A 99 -23.70 2.90 -29.20
CA PRO A 99 -24.51 2.18 -28.20
C PRO A 99 -25.91 2.78 -28.16
N GLU A 100 -26.95 1.95 -28.29
CA GLU A 100 -28.34 2.37 -28.22
C GLU A 100 -28.86 2.24 -26.78
N THR A 101 -29.76 3.14 -26.40
CA THR A 101 -30.41 3.06 -25.07
C THR A 101 -31.19 1.75 -24.92
N CYS A 102 -31.00 1.04 -23.86
CA CYS A 102 -31.75 -0.19 -23.58
C CYS A 102 -33.24 0.10 -23.43
N THR A 103 -34.05 -0.54 -24.28
CA THR A 103 -35.51 -0.33 -24.30
C THR A 103 -36.24 -0.94 -23.10
N GLU A 104 -35.62 -1.89 -22.38
CA GLU A 104 -36.24 -2.56 -21.23
C GLU A 104 -36.13 -1.72 -19.93
N CYS A 105 -34.99 -1.05 -19.74
CA CYS A 105 -34.76 -0.17 -18.56
C CYS A 105 -34.73 1.31 -18.93
N ASN A 106 -34.93 1.67 -20.18
CA ASN A 106 -34.88 3.06 -20.70
C ASN A 106 -33.59 3.81 -20.27
N GLY A 107 -32.46 3.11 -20.27
CA GLY A 107 -31.16 3.67 -19.87
C GLY A 107 -30.84 3.61 -18.38
N ALA A 108 -31.77 3.20 -17.53
CA ALA A 108 -31.56 3.17 -16.08
C ALA A 108 -30.61 2.06 -15.60
N GLY A 109 -30.37 1.05 -16.40
CA GLY A 109 -29.55 -0.12 -16.02
C GLY A 109 -30.22 -1.07 -15.04
N VAL A 110 -31.32 -0.65 -14.40
CA VAL A 110 -32.07 -1.44 -13.43
C VAL A 110 -33.56 -1.47 -13.79
N VAL A 111 -34.23 -2.53 -13.39
CA VAL A 111 -35.68 -2.69 -13.55
C VAL A 111 -36.30 -2.88 -12.18
N LEU A 112 -37.49 -2.31 -11.98
CA LEU A 112 -38.27 -2.50 -10.76
C LEU A 112 -39.10 -3.77 -10.90
N ARG A 113 -38.88 -4.76 -10.04
CA ARG A 113 -39.72 -5.95 -9.96
C ARG A 113 -40.50 -5.96 -8.66
N THR A 114 -41.80 -6.28 -8.78
CA THR A 114 -42.67 -6.41 -7.62
C THR A 114 -42.76 -7.86 -7.22
N HIS A 115 -42.34 -8.19 -6.02
CA HIS A 115 -42.42 -9.50 -5.44
C HIS A 115 -43.55 -9.55 -4.38
N ARG A 116 -44.35 -10.57 -4.42
CA ARG A 116 -45.35 -10.81 -3.40
C ARG A 116 -44.70 -11.58 -2.25
N THR A 117 -44.59 -10.96 -1.10
CA THR A 117 -44.05 -11.56 0.13
C THR A 117 -45.18 -11.86 1.11
N MET A 118 -44.89 -12.58 2.21
CA MET A 118 -45.85 -12.81 3.29
C MET A 118 -46.32 -11.52 3.98
N PHE A 119 -45.57 -10.43 3.81
CA PHE A 119 -45.84 -9.11 4.40
C PHE A 119 -46.45 -8.11 3.40
N GLY A 120 -46.80 -8.58 2.18
CA GLY A 120 -47.38 -7.73 1.16
C GLY A 120 -46.56 -7.66 -0.12
N MET A 121 -46.86 -6.69 -0.96
CA MET A 121 -46.12 -6.43 -2.21
C MET A 121 -44.89 -5.59 -1.90
N MET A 122 -43.71 -6.12 -2.22
CA MET A 122 -42.44 -5.43 -2.09
C MET A 122 -41.86 -5.16 -3.48
N GLN A 123 -41.38 -3.95 -3.70
CA GLN A 123 -40.65 -3.60 -4.92
C GLN A 123 -39.16 -3.71 -4.66
N SER A 124 -38.45 -4.48 -5.51
CA SER A 124 -37.01 -4.57 -5.54
C SER A 124 -36.45 -4.02 -6.84
N GLN A 125 -35.29 -3.39 -6.75
CA GLN A 125 -34.51 -3.02 -7.92
C GLN A 125 -33.58 -4.18 -8.31
N GLU A 126 -33.72 -4.66 -9.52
CA GLU A 126 -32.87 -5.71 -10.06
C GLU A 126 -32.06 -5.18 -11.25
N VAL A 127 -30.88 -5.76 -11.46
CA VAL A 127 -30.09 -5.43 -12.65
C VAL A 127 -30.86 -5.80 -13.89
N CYS A 128 -30.95 -4.90 -14.88
CA CYS A 128 -31.66 -5.16 -16.11
C CYS A 128 -31.07 -6.40 -16.83
N PRO A 129 -31.86 -7.44 -17.11
CA PRO A 129 -31.33 -8.68 -17.68
C PRO A 129 -30.86 -8.49 -19.15
N ARG A 130 -31.33 -7.45 -19.82
CA ARG A 130 -31.00 -7.21 -21.23
C ARG A 130 -29.70 -6.46 -21.42
N CYS A 131 -29.40 -5.48 -20.59
CA CYS A 131 -28.17 -4.67 -20.69
C CYS A 131 -27.20 -4.94 -19.56
N HIS A 132 -27.51 -5.85 -18.66
CA HIS A 132 -26.64 -6.22 -17.52
C HIS A 132 -26.16 -5.05 -16.66
N GLY A 133 -26.99 -4.02 -16.56
CA GLY A 133 -26.68 -2.82 -15.76
C GLY A 133 -26.10 -1.63 -16.54
N GLU A 134 -25.76 -1.80 -17.80
CA GLU A 134 -25.11 -0.76 -18.61
C GLU A 134 -26.06 0.37 -19.06
N GLY A 135 -27.34 0.05 -19.15
CA GLY A 135 -28.32 0.99 -19.68
C GLY A 135 -28.30 1.12 -21.21
N HIS A 136 -27.30 0.54 -21.87
CA HIS A 136 -27.11 0.61 -23.32
C HIS A 136 -26.90 -0.78 -23.91
N ILE A 137 -27.15 -0.91 -25.22
CA ILE A 137 -26.98 -2.17 -25.95
C ILE A 137 -26.17 -1.87 -27.21
N ILE A 138 -25.17 -2.69 -27.50
CA ILE A 138 -24.35 -2.61 -28.71
C ILE A 138 -24.92 -3.61 -29.73
N LYS A 139 -25.49 -3.13 -30.83
CA LYS A 139 -25.98 -4.00 -31.90
C LYS A 139 -24.85 -4.49 -32.80
N ASN A 140 -23.95 -3.59 -33.17
CA ASN A 140 -22.79 -3.91 -34.00
C ASN A 140 -21.55 -3.80 -33.16
N ALA A 141 -21.02 -4.94 -32.72
CA ALA A 141 -19.80 -4.99 -31.89
C ALA A 141 -18.57 -4.65 -32.71
N CYS A 142 -17.62 -3.94 -32.11
CA CYS A 142 -16.30 -3.69 -32.66
C CYS A 142 -15.57 -5.02 -32.86
N SER A 143 -15.07 -5.28 -34.07
CA SER A 143 -14.37 -6.52 -34.41
C SER A 143 -13.06 -6.69 -33.69
N HIS A 144 -12.39 -5.61 -33.31
CA HIS A 144 -11.10 -5.64 -32.65
C HIS A 144 -11.19 -5.99 -31.15
N CYS A 145 -12.17 -5.48 -30.43
CA CYS A 145 -12.37 -5.73 -29.01
C CYS A 145 -13.58 -6.63 -28.71
N HIS A 146 -14.25 -7.16 -29.74
CA HIS A 146 -15.44 -8.01 -29.64
C HIS A 146 -16.57 -7.44 -28.77
N GLY A 147 -16.70 -6.11 -28.79
CA GLY A 147 -17.75 -5.40 -28.04
C GLY A 147 -17.33 -4.94 -26.65
N GLU A 148 -16.20 -5.37 -26.11
CA GLU A 148 -15.78 -5.02 -24.73
C GLU A 148 -15.26 -3.58 -24.56
N GLY A 149 -14.81 -2.94 -25.62
CA GLY A 149 -14.24 -1.60 -25.58
C GLY A 149 -12.79 -1.56 -25.08
N VAL A 150 -12.26 -2.68 -24.60
CA VAL A 150 -10.88 -2.83 -24.10
C VAL A 150 -10.16 -3.96 -24.81
N VAL A 151 -8.83 -3.88 -24.89
CA VAL A 151 -7.97 -4.91 -25.47
C VAL A 151 -6.73 -5.07 -24.61
N SER A 152 -6.16 -6.27 -24.59
CA SER A 152 -4.90 -6.51 -23.88
C SER A 152 -3.75 -5.85 -24.64
N GLY A 153 -2.98 -5.02 -23.97
CA GLY A 153 -1.86 -4.30 -24.53
C GLY A 153 -0.75 -4.05 -23.52
N GLU A 154 0.30 -3.39 -23.99
CA GLU A 154 1.42 -3.01 -23.14
C GLU A 154 1.50 -1.48 -23.05
N GLU A 155 1.65 -0.98 -21.85
CA GLU A 155 1.82 0.46 -21.60
C GLU A 155 3.05 0.69 -20.72
N ILE A 156 3.81 1.74 -21.03
CA ILE A 156 4.92 2.19 -20.19
C ILE A 156 4.35 3.16 -19.16
N ILE A 157 4.52 2.81 -17.90
CA ILE A 157 4.02 3.60 -16.77
C ILE A 157 5.19 4.13 -15.98
N GLU A 158 5.17 5.42 -15.73
CA GLU A 158 6.15 6.10 -14.91
C GLU A 158 5.63 6.20 -13.47
N VAL A 159 6.42 5.67 -12.53
CA VAL A 159 6.09 5.66 -11.11
C VAL A 159 7.11 6.48 -10.35
N ASN A 160 6.66 7.51 -9.67
CA ASN A 160 7.48 8.32 -8.80
C ASN A 160 7.43 7.75 -7.38
N ILE A 161 8.56 7.26 -6.91
CA ILE A 161 8.73 6.67 -5.59
C ILE A 161 9.41 7.70 -4.67
N PRO A 162 8.75 8.16 -3.61
CA PRO A 162 9.31 9.14 -2.71
C PRO A 162 10.50 8.58 -1.93
N ALA A 163 11.35 9.47 -1.43
CA ALA A 163 12.46 9.09 -0.54
C ALA A 163 11.95 8.54 0.79
N GLY A 164 12.73 7.66 1.40
CA GLY A 164 12.46 7.10 2.72
C GLY A 164 11.50 5.92 2.77
N VAL A 165 10.92 5.49 1.64
CA VAL A 165 9.97 4.36 1.62
C VAL A 165 10.54 3.13 2.30
N ALA A 166 9.69 2.38 3.01
CA ALA A 166 10.06 1.15 3.69
C ALA A 166 9.61 -0.10 2.93
N ASP A 167 10.20 -1.24 3.28
CA ASP A 167 9.77 -2.53 2.76
C ASP A 167 8.29 -2.77 3.06
N GLY A 168 7.56 -3.34 2.10
CA GLY A 168 6.12 -3.57 2.20
C GLY A 168 5.23 -2.35 2.00
N MET A 169 5.75 -1.13 1.90
CA MET A 169 4.95 0.04 1.59
C MET A 169 4.34 -0.04 0.19
N ILE A 170 3.13 0.52 0.05
CA ILE A 170 2.39 0.54 -1.21
C ILE A 170 2.30 1.97 -1.71
N VAL A 171 2.81 2.20 -2.92
CA VAL A 171 2.62 3.45 -3.66
C VAL A 171 1.48 3.24 -4.64
N ASN A 172 0.41 4.01 -4.49
CA ASN A 172 -0.76 3.95 -5.36
C ASN A 172 -0.61 4.93 -6.53
N VAL A 173 -0.78 4.41 -7.75
CA VAL A 173 -0.81 5.22 -8.98
C VAL A 173 -2.22 5.17 -9.55
N GLU A 174 -2.96 6.25 -9.37
CA GLU A 174 -4.37 6.34 -9.71
C GLU A 174 -4.59 6.33 -11.23
N GLY A 175 -5.65 5.63 -11.66
CA GLY A 175 -6.11 5.60 -13.05
C GLY A 175 -5.14 4.93 -14.04
N LYS A 176 -4.11 4.24 -13.57
CA LYS A 176 -3.11 3.55 -14.41
C LYS A 176 -3.26 2.03 -14.43
N GLY A 177 -4.26 1.47 -13.73
CA GLY A 177 -4.62 0.06 -13.78
C GLY A 177 -5.25 -0.37 -15.10
N ASN A 178 -6.00 -1.46 -15.09
CA ASN A 178 -6.75 -1.92 -16.24
C ASN A 178 -7.82 -0.90 -16.65
N ALA A 179 -8.02 -0.71 -17.94
CA ALA A 179 -9.10 0.13 -18.44
C ALA A 179 -10.46 -0.49 -18.08
N GLY A 180 -11.41 0.35 -17.71
CA GLY A 180 -12.81 -0.06 -17.54
C GLY A 180 -13.49 -0.29 -18.88
N ARG A 181 -14.34 -1.33 -18.97
CA ARG A 181 -15.13 -1.61 -20.17
C ARG A 181 -16.06 -0.44 -20.49
N HIS A 182 -16.38 -0.25 -21.75
CA HIS A 182 -17.34 0.76 -22.26
C HIS A 182 -17.09 2.16 -21.70
N ASN A 183 -15.85 2.65 -21.84
CA ASN A 183 -15.40 3.93 -21.28
C ASN A 183 -15.63 4.04 -19.77
N GLY A 184 -15.49 2.92 -19.07
CA GLY A 184 -15.55 2.83 -17.63
C GLY A 184 -14.36 3.54 -16.95
N ILE A 185 -14.36 3.49 -15.63
CA ILE A 185 -13.31 4.10 -14.81
C ILE A 185 -12.11 3.14 -14.80
N PRO A 186 -10.89 3.58 -15.14
CA PRO A 186 -9.71 2.73 -15.03
C PRO A 186 -9.43 2.40 -13.57
N GLY A 187 -8.85 1.22 -13.32
CA GLY A 187 -8.34 0.84 -12.01
C GLY A 187 -7.04 1.57 -11.67
N ASN A 188 -6.43 1.21 -10.57
CA ASN A 188 -5.18 1.76 -10.06
C ASN A 188 -4.03 0.76 -10.19
N ILE A 189 -2.80 1.25 -10.05
CA ILE A 189 -1.63 0.39 -9.86
C ILE A 189 -1.15 0.54 -8.43
N GLN A 190 -1.05 -0.58 -7.73
CA GLN A 190 -0.46 -0.69 -6.41
C GLN A 190 0.97 -1.19 -6.56
N VAL A 191 1.92 -0.29 -6.34
CA VAL A 191 3.36 -0.61 -6.39
C VAL A 191 3.81 -0.99 -4.99
N ILE A 192 4.10 -2.27 -4.78
CA ILE A 192 4.60 -2.81 -3.52
C ILE A 192 6.12 -2.67 -3.54
N ILE A 193 6.64 -1.89 -2.61
CA ILE A 193 8.07 -1.67 -2.43
C ILE A 193 8.67 -2.90 -1.76
N SER A 194 9.82 -3.35 -2.26
CA SER A 194 10.64 -4.37 -1.63
C SER A 194 12.06 -3.84 -1.55
N GLU A 195 12.63 -3.86 -0.37
CA GLU A 195 14.01 -3.45 -0.16
C GLU A 195 14.97 -4.54 -0.63
N GLU A 196 16.01 -4.16 -1.35
CA GLU A 196 17.10 -5.05 -1.70
C GLU A 196 18.09 -5.11 -0.52
N SER A 197 18.43 -6.35 -0.11
CA SER A 197 19.40 -6.54 0.97
C SER A 197 20.74 -5.92 0.60
N ASN A 198 21.32 -5.15 1.50
CA ASN A 198 22.67 -4.64 1.38
C ASN A 198 23.60 -5.50 2.24
N GLU A 199 24.81 -5.80 1.75
CA GLU A 199 25.77 -6.65 2.45
C GLU A 199 26.38 -5.95 3.66
N ASP A 200 26.56 -4.63 3.59
CA ASP A 200 27.27 -3.85 4.60
C ASP A 200 26.34 -3.15 5.58
N LEU A 201 25.22 -2.60 5.07
CA LEU A 201 24.34 -1.73 5.82
C LEU A 201 23.01 -2.42 6.10
N ILE A 202 22.66 -2.58 7.36
CA ILE A 202 21.38 -3.14 7.81
C ILE A 202 20.47 -1.99 8.21
N ARG A 203 19.26 -1.98 7.68
CA ARG A 203 18.28 -0.95 8.00
C ARG A 203 17.59 -1.22 9.33
N ASP A 204 17.49 -0.19 10.16
CA ASP A 204 16.66 -0.15 11.37
C ASP A 204 15.81 1.14 11.38
N GLY A 205 14.62 1.04 10.81
CA GLY A 205 13.76 2.22 10.62
C GLY A 205 14.36 3.28 9.69
N GLN A 206 14.76 4.42 10.24
CA GLN A 206 15.49 5.47 9.52
C GLN A 206 17.00 5.36 9.71
N ASP A 207 17.44 4.67 10.76
CA ASP A 207 18.85 4.44 11.03
C ASP A 207 19.40 3.27 10.20
N LEU A 208 20.70 3.29 9.99
CA LEU A 208 21.44 2.21 9.34
C LEU A 208 22.47 1.66 10.32
N ILE A 209 22.57 0.36 10.43
CA ILE A 209 23.53 -0.32 11.28
C ILE A 209 24.66 -0.83 10.41
N TYR A 210 25.90 -0.50 10.80
CA TYR A 210 27.13 -1.02 10.22
C TYR A 210 27.96 -1.73 11.29
N ASN A 211 28.36 -2.97 11.04
CA ASN A 211 29.22 -3.72 11.95
C ASN A 211 30.68 -3.57 11.49
N LEU A 212 31.42 -2.72 12.20
CA LEU A 212 32.82 -2.45 11.93
C LEU A 212 33.69 -3.45 12.69
N LEU A 213 34.50 -4.17 11.93
CA LEU A 213 35.47 -5.11 12.47
C LEU A 213 36.86 -4.47 12.49
N LEU A 214 37.38 -4.20 13.69
CA LEU A 214 38.73 -3.62 13.89
C LEU A 214 39.73 -4.70 14.23
N THR A 215 40.95 -4.49 13.83
CA THR A 215 42.10 -5.29 14.35
C THR A 215 42.48 -4.83 15.74
N ILE A 216 43.15 -5.67 16.51
CA ILE A 216 43.63 -5.35 17.87
C ILE A 216 44.50 -4.09 17.87
N PRO A 217 45.49 -3.91 16.96
CA PRO A 217 46.28 -2.69 16.90
C PRO A 217 45.45 -1.43 16.61
N GLN A 218 44.46 -1.51 15.72
CA GLN A 218 43.58 -0.38 15.41
C GLN A 218 42.72 0.04 16.60
N ALA A 219 42.23 -0.93 17.37
CA ALA A 219 41.42 -0.65 18.56
C ALA A 219 42.26 -0.08 19.71
N THR A 220 43.51 -0.54 19.88
CA THR A 220 44.38 -0.12 20.99
C THR A 220 45.07 1.21 20.71
N LEU A 221 45.63 1.40 19.51
CA LEU A 221 46.38 2.61 19.16
C LEU A 221 45.49 3.74 18.60
N GLY A 222 44.29 3.37 18.19
CA GLY A 222 43.40 4.25 17.45
C GLY A 222 43.78 4.31 15.98
N ASP A 223 42.80 4.55 15.11
CA ASP A 223 43.00 4.65 13.67
C ASP A 223 41.87 5.47 13.04
N ALA A 224 42.06 5.83 11.78
CA ALA A 224 41.05 6.46 10.96
C ALA A 224 40.59 5.49 9.87
N VAL A 225 39.42 4.88 10.07
CA VAL A 225 38.87 3.82 9.26
C VAL A 225 37.80 4.34 8.30
N GLU A 226 37.79 3.85 7.07
CA GLU A 226 36.74 4.13 6.12
C GLU A 226 35.59 3.13 6.26
N ILE A 227 34.36 3.65 6.30
CA ILE A 227 33.15 2.87 6.35
C ILE A 227 32.24 3.20 5.16
N PRO A 228 31.45 2.24 4.69
CA PRO A 228 30.46 2.49 3.64
C PRO A 228 29.34 3.37 4.17
N THR A 229 28.82 4.22 3.30
CA THR A 229 27.63 5.04 3.53
C THR A 229 26.74 4.99 2.29
N ILE A 230 25.54 5.52 2.39
CA ILE A 230 24.59 5.57 1.25
C ILE A 230 25.21 6.32 0.05
N ASP A 231 25.94 7.42 0.31
CA ASP A 231 26.51 8.28 -0.72
C ASP A 231 27.96 7.95 -1.12
N GLY A 232 28.50 6.88 -0.56
CA GLY A 232 29.89 6.48 -0.83
C GLY A 232 30.59 6.02 0.45
N LYS A 233 31.75 6.61 0.80
CA LYS A 233 32.52 6.25 1.99
C LYS A 233 32.67 7.43 2.93
N ALA A 234 32.67 7.17 4.22
CA ALA A 234 33.00 8.16 5.25
C ALA A 234 34.21 7.68 6.06
N ARG A 235 35.09 8.59 6.42
CA ARG A 235 36.23 8.32 7.28
C ARG A 235 35.89 8.67 8.71
N ILE A 236 35.96 7.68 9.61
CA ILE A 236 35.70 7.86 11.04
C ILE A 236 37.00 7.68 11.82
N LYS A 237 37.12 8.44 12.92
CA LYS A 237 38.26 8.33 13.83
C LYS A 237 37.88 7.43 14.98
N VAL A 238 38.59 6.34 15.15
CA VAL A 238 38.51 5.44 16.30
C VAL A 238 39.48 5.92 17.36
N ALA A 239 39.02 6.14 18.58
CA ALA A 239 39.87 6.57 19.68
C ALA A 239 40.78 5.41 20.16
N PRO A 240 42.00 5.72 20.65
CA PRO A 240 42.83 4.69 21.31
C PRO A 240 42.08 4.07 22.48
N GLY A 241 42.25 2.74 22.65
CA GLY A 241 41.61 1.98 23.72
C GLY A 241 40.11 1.74 23.55
N THR A 242 39.59 1.85 22.30
CA THR A 242 38.21 1.56 22.00
C THR A 242 37.87 0.09 22.29
N GLN A 243 36.83 -0.14 23.10
CA GLN A 243 36.40 -1.47 23.53
C GLN A 243 35.40 -2.08 22.51
N PRO A 244 35.37 -3.43 22.40
CA PRO A 244 34.35 -4.12 21.62
C PRO A 244 32.95 -3.82 22.21
N GLY A 245 31.94 -3.72 21.35
CA GLY A 245 30.58 -3.32 21.75
C GLY A 245 30.38 -1.80 21.86
N THR A 246 31.44 -1.00 21.70
CA THR A 246 31.29 0.46 21.60
C THR A 246 30.51 0.82 20.34
N THR A 247 29.61 1.78 20.48
CA THR A 247 28.78 2.25 19.35
C THR A 247 29.16 3.68 19.00
N LEU A 248 29.51 3.92 17.73
CA LEU A 248 29.73 5.25 17.18
C LEU A 248 28.52 5.64 16.31
N ARG A 249 28.16 6.93 16.32
CA ARG A 249 27.00 7.44 15.59
C ARG A 249 27.38 8.54 14.62
N LEU A 250 27.10 8.32 13.33
CA LEU A 250 27.24 9.34 12.29
C LEU A 250 25.88 9.99 12.06
N ARG A 251 25.72 11.17 12.59
CA ARG A 251 24.46 11.90 12.57
C ARG A 251 24.07 12.33 11.15
N GLY A 252 22.78 12.13 10.82
CA GLY A 252 22.19 12.56 9.55
C GLY A 252 22.73 11.82 8.32
N LYS A 253 23.31 10.62 8.51
CA LYS A 253 23.82 9.78 7.41
C LYS A 253 22.96 8.53 7.13
N GLY A 254 21.85 8.38 7.84
CA GLY A 254 20.86 7.34 7.63
C GLY A 254 19.87 7.68 6.51
N LEU A 255 18.67 7.11 6.58
CA LEU A 255 17.60 7.28 5.60
C LEU A 255 16.70 8.47 5.99
N PRO A 256 16.17 9.21 5.01
CA PRO A 256 15.19 10.23 5.28
C PRO A 256 13.86 9.61 5.72
N ALA A 257 13.07 10.36 6.48
CA ALA A 257 11.68 10.01 6.76
C ALA A 257 10.84 10.07 5.48
N VAL A 258 9.85 9.19 5.37
CA VAL A 258 8.84 9.29 4.30
C VAL A 258 8.04 10.58 4.51
N ARG A 259 7.88 11.34 3.45
CA ARG A 259 7.08 12.58 3.49
C ARG A 259 5.67 12.31 4.00
N GLY A 260 5.29 12.97 5.10
CA GLY A 260 3.99 12.79 5.75
C GLY A 260 3.95 11.75 6.87
N TYR A 261 5.02 10.94 7.06
CA TYR A 261 5.09 9.91 8.11
C TYR A 261 6.22 10.15 9.12
N GLY A 262 6.96 11.25 9.01
CA GLY A 262 8.04 11.59 9.92
C GLY A 262 8.84 12.80 9.43
N TYR A 263 9.87 13.17 10.19
CA TYR A 263 10.77 14.29 9.88
C TYR A 263 12.23 13.87 10.05
N GLY A 264 13.10 14.54 9.33
CA GLY A 264 14.55 14.43 9.48
C GLY A 264 15.14 13.25 8.70
N VAL A 265 16.41 13.01 8.99
CA VAL A 265 17.24 11.94 8.44
C VAL A 265 17.79 11.16 9.61
N GLY A 266 17.77 9.85 9.53
CA GLY A 266 18.36 8.97 10.53
C GLY A 266 19.89 9.05 10.54
N ASP A 267 20.50 8.22 11.37
CA ASP A 267 21.94 8.15 11.58
C ASP A 267 22.50 6.82 11.05
N ILE A 268 23.82 6.74 10.89
CA ILE A 268 24.51 5.46 10.79
C ILE A 268 25.04 5.11 12.17
N VAL A 269 24.61 3.97 12.68
CA VAL A 269 25.05 3.38 13.96
C VAL A 269 26.14 2.36 13.65
N VAL A 270 27.37 2.65 14.04
CA VAL A 270 28.53 1.80 13.81
C VAL A 270 28.81 1.00 15.08
N ASN A 271 28.58 -0.30 15.04
CA ASN A 271 28.90 -1.23 16.11
C ASN A 271 30.31 -1.73 15.93
N ILE A 272 31.16 -1.53 16.93
CA ILE A 272 32.57 -1.93 16.88
C ILE A 272 32.70 -3.35 17.43
N SER A 273 33.33 -4.21 16.63
CA SER A 273 33.79 -5.53 17.02
C SER A 273 35.29 -5.65 16.77
N ILE A 274 35.96 -6.49 17.54
CA ILE A 274 37.40 -6.68 17.40
C ILE A 274 37.66 -8.07 16.81
N TYR A 275 38.41 -8.10 15.74
CA TYR A 275 38.88 -9.31 15.10
C TYR A 275 40.11 -9.85 15.83
N ILE A 276 40.03 -11.06 16.33
CA ILE A 276 41.15 -11.80 16.92
C ILE A 276 41.62 -12.79 15.85
N PRO A 277 42.86 -12.68 15.33
CA PRO A 277 43.36 -13.57 14.31
C PRO A 277 43.52 -15.01 14.84
N GLU A 278 43.06 -15.98 14.05
CA GLU A 278 43.20 -17.41 14.39
C GLU A 278 44.63 -17.90 14.26
N THR A 279 45.41 -17.33 13.34
CA THR A 279 46.79 -17.67 13.08
C THR A 279 47.67 -16.43 13.17
N LEU A 280 48.79 -16.53 13.86
CA LEU A 280 49.73 -15.46 14.08
C LEU A 280 51.05 -15.78 13.36
N SER A 281 51.67 -14.80 12.75
CA SER A 281 53.05 -14.87 12.29
C SER A 281 54.01 -14.94 13.48
N LYS A 282 55.26 -15.37 13.25
CA LYS A 282 56.27 -15.46 14.32
C LYS A 282 56.50 -14.12 15.05
N ALA A 283 56.59 -13.03 14.26
CA ALA A 283 56.75 -11.66 14.81
C ALA A 283 55.57 -11.18 15.62
N GLU A 284 54.35 -11.46 15.16
CA GLU A 284 53.12 -11.11 15.94
C GLU A 284 53.03 -11.88 17.25
N LYS A 285 53.38 -13.18 17.23
CA LYS A 285 53.40 -14.01 18.41
C LYS A 285 54.37 -13.49 19.43
N GLU A 286 55.63 -13.16 19.03
CA GLU A 286 56.63 -12.55 19.90
C GLU A 286 56.14 -11.23 20.50
N SER A 287 55.44 -10.41 19.72
CA SER A 287 54.84 -9.13 20.19
C SER A 287 53.75 -9.35 21.23
N PHE A 288 52.85 -10.31 21.03
CA PHE A 288 51.80 -10.66 21.99
C PHE A 288 52.36 -11.32 23.26
N GLU A 289 53.40 -12.14 23.11
CA GLU A 289 54.08 -12.74 24.29
C GLU A 289 54.76 -11.67 25.13
N ALA A 290 55.38 -10.65 24.53
CA ALA A 290 55.96 -9.52 25.24
C ALA A 290 54.94 -8.68 26.00
N MET A 291 53.69 -8.61 25.54
CA MET A 291 52.58 -7.89 26.20
C MET A 291 51.93 -8.71 27.31
N LYS A 292 52.13 -10.05 27.36
CA LYS A 292 51.48 -10.96 28.32
C LYS A 292 51.81 -10.60 29.77
N ASP A 293 53.01 -10.12 30.04
CA ASP A 293 53.49 -9.76 31.39
C ASP A 293 53.20 -8.28 31.73
N SER A 294 52.47 -7.58 30.87
CA SER A 294 52.08 -6.20 31.10
C SER A 294 50.91 -6.12 32.08
N ASN A 295 51.08 -5.37 33.19
CA ASN A 295 50.05 -5.18 34.21
C ASN A 295 48.88 -4.30 33.74
N ASN A 296 48.85 -3.89 32.48
CA ASN A 296 47.80 -3.03 31.89
C ASN A 296 46.81 -3.81 30.97
N LEU A 297 46.89 -5.14 31.00
CA LEU A 297 45.97 -6.01 30.27
C LEU A 297 45.06 -6.76 31.25
#